data_d0007d957addcc7e39162383786a82b3
#
_entry.id   d0007d957addcc7e39162383786a82b3
#
_cell.length_a   1.000
_cell.length_b   1.000
_cell.length_c   1.000
_cell.angle_alpha   90.00
_cell.angle_beta   90.00
_cell.angle_gamma   90.00
#
_symmetry.space_group_name_H-M   'P 1'
#
loop_
_entity.id
_entity.type
_entity.pdbx_description
1 polymer ?
#
loop_
_entity_poly.entity_id
_entity_poly.type
_entity_poly.pdbx_seq_one_letter_code
_entity_poly.pdbx_strand_id
1 'polypeptide(L)' 'MSKADEMFAELGYTKIKITDEFISYSKKELRYKSQKEWELCISFNCYDKYLITKNIQCYSLELLQAINEKVKELGWNN' A
#
# COMPACT_ATOMS: atom_id res chain seq x y z
N MET A 1 -0.37 0.84 16.65
CA MET A 1 -0.22 0.93 15.19
C MET A 1 0.98 0.11 14.75
N SER A 2 0.88 -0.60 13.64
CA SER A 2 1.98 -1.43 13.18
C SER A 2 3.10 -0.60 12.56
N LYS A 3 4.29 -1.17 12.52
CA LYS A 3 5.44 -0.52 11.88
C LYS A 3 5.18 -0.27 10.40
N ALA A 4 4.59 -1.25 9.70
CA ALA A 4 4.26 -1.10 8.29
C ALA A 4 3.25 0.03 8.08
N ASP A 5 2.22 0.11 8.92
CA ASP A 5 1.22 1.16 8.84
C ASP A 5 1.86 2.53 9.01
N GLU A 6 2.83 2.66 9.93
CA GLU A 6 3.56 3.91 10.13
C GLU A 6 4.38 4.26 8.89
N MET A 7 5.04 3.28 8.29
CA MET A 7 5.84 3.49 7.09
C MET A 7 4.96 3.95 5.92
N PHE A 8 3.80 3.33 5.73
CA PHE A 8 2.86 3.78 4.71
C PHE A 8 2.36 5.19 4.98
N ALA A 9 2.06 5.50 6.24
CA ALA A 9 1.60 6.84 6.61
C ALA A 9 2.65 7.91 6.30
N GLU A 10 3.92 7.62 6.54
CA GLU A 10 5.00 8.55 6.21
C GLU A 10 5.09 8.83 4.72
N LEU A 11 4.69 7.88 3.89
CA LEU A 11 4.66 8.04 2.43
C LEU A 11 3.38 8.71 1.94
N GLY A 12 2.46 9.05 2.85
CA GLY A 12 1.21 9.70 2.51
C GLY A 12 0.05 8.75 2.28
N TYR A 13 0.23 7.46 2.52
CA TYR A 13 -0.85 6.48 2.36
C TYR A 13 -1.69 6.39 3.62
N THR A 14 -2.99 6.21 3.42
CA THR A 14 -3.97 6.01 4.50
C THR A 14 -4.54 4.60 4.38
N LYS A 15 -4.65 3.93 5.49
CA LYS A 15 -5.28 2.61 5.53
C LYS A 15 -6.78 2.80 5.38
N ILE A 16 -7.36 2.31 4.28
CA ILE A 16 -8.75 2.61 3.91
C ILE A 16 -9.70 1.44 4.05
N LYS A 17 -9.19 0.23 4.07
CA LYS A 17 -10.08 -0.93 4.10
C LYS A 17 -9.42 -2.07 4.85
N ILE A 18 -10.18 -2.63 5.78
CA ILE A 18 -9.77 -3.82 6.50
C ILE A 18 -10.96 -4.77 6.45
N THR A 19 -10.79 -5.88 5.73
CA THR A 19 -11.75 -6.96 5.74
C THR A 19 -11.00 -8.24 6.08
N ASP A 20 -11.71 -9.35 6.21
CA ASP A 20 -11.04 -10.62 6.43
C ASP A 20 -10.14 -11.01 5.27
N GLU A 21 -10.42 -10.50 4.08
CA GLU A 21 -9.69 -10.87 2.87
C GLU A 21 -8.64 -9.85 2.47
N PHE A 22 -8.92 -8.55 2.62
CA PHE A 22 -8.04 -7.50 2.11
C PHE A 22 -7.68 -6.46 3.16
N ILE A 23 -6.45 -5.99 3.09
CA ILE A 23 -5.98 -4.79 3.78
C ILE A 23 -5.48 -3.84 2.69
N SER A 24 -6.04 -2.64 2.63
CA SER A 24 -5.76 -1.69 1.55
C SER A 24 -5.26 -0.35 2.07
N TYR A 25 -4.35 0.25 1.32
CA TYR A 25 -3.80 1.58 1.58
C TYR A 25 -4.01 2.44 0.36
N SER A 26 -4.32 3.71 0.56
CA SER A 26 -4.61 4.63 -0.53
C SER A 26 -3.94 5.97 -0.32
N LYS A 27 -3.56 6.59 -1.44
CA LYS A 27 -2.96 7.91 -1.46
C LYS A 27 -3.49 8.63 -2.68
N LYS A 28 -3.84 9.91 -2.52
CA LYS A 28 -4.23 10.75 -3.66
C LYS A 28 -3.05 11.57 -4.10
N GLU A 29 -2.84 11.65 -5.39
CA GLU A 29 -1.71 12.34 -5.98
C GLU A 29 -2.14 13.11 -7.21
N LEU A 30 -1.73 14.37 -7.29
CA LEU A 30 -1.97 15.21 -8.45
C LEU A 30 -0.82 14.99 -9.42
N ARG A 31 -1.13 14.47 -10.60
CA ARG A 31 -0.09 14.19 -11.60
C ARG A 31 0.19 15.39 -12.49
N TYR A 32 1.46 15.54 -12.80
CA TYR A 32 1.95 16.59 -13.68
C TYR A 32 1.19 16.57 -15.01
N LYS A 33 0.72 17.73 -15.45
CA LYS A 33 -0.02 17.96 -16.70
C LYS A 33 -1.46 17.44 -16.72
N SER A 34 -1.93 16.77 -15.69
CA SER A 34 -3.26 16.18 -15.77
C SER A 34 -4.31 16.97 -15.01
N GLN A 35 -3.95 17.75 -14.03
CA GLN A 35 -4.86 18.47 -13.13
C GLN A 35 -5.90 17.56 -12.47
N LYS A 36 -5.75 16.27 -12.62
CA LYS A 36 -6.64 15.26 -12.06
C LYS A 36 -5.96 14.59 -10.89
N GLU A 37 -6.70 14.40 -9.81
CA GLU A 37 -6.20 13.57 -8.71
C GLU A 37 -6.30 12.10 -9.09
N TRP A 38 -5.22 11.37 -8.87
CA TRP A 38 -5.18 9.93 -9.06
C TRP A 38 -5.14 9.27 -7.70
N GLU A 39 -5.96 8.26 -7.54
CA GLU A 39 -5.90 7.46 -6.32
C GLU A 39 -4.96 6.27 -6.56
N LEU A 40 -3.89 6.24 -5.78
CA LEU A 40 -2.93 5.14 -5.79
C LEU A 40 -3.33 4.17 -4.68
N CYS A 41 -3.48 2.91 -5.01
CA CYS A 41 -3.91 1.91 -4.05
C CYS A 41 -2.97 0.73 -4.00
N ILE A 42 -2.78 0.19 -2.82
CA ILE A 42 -2.07 -1.06 -2.59
C ILE A 42 -2.98 -1.91 -1.72
N SER A 43 -3.34 -3.09 -2.20
CA SER A 43 -4.22 -4.01 -1.49
C SER A 43 -3.52 -5.35 -1.29
N PHE A 44 -3.45 -5.80 -0.05
CA PHE A 44 -2.87 -7.09 0.31
C PHE A 44 -3.98 -8.10 0.49
N ASN A 45 -3.95 -9.19 -0.29
CA ASN A 45 -4.90 -10.28 -0.11
C ASN A 45 -4.36 -11.23 0.94
N CYS A 46 -5.06 -11.31 2.07
CA CYS A 46 -4.57 -12.04 3.23
C CYS A 46 -4.71 -13.56 3.11
N TYR A 47 -5.58 -14.04 2.23
CA TYR A 47 -5.76 -15.48 2.04
C TYR A 47 -4.82 -16.05 1.00
N ASP A 48 -4.76 -15.41 -0.16
CA ASP A 48 -4.00 -15.93 -1.29
C ASP A 48 -2.58 -15.38 -1.37
N LYS A 49 -2.21 -14.51 -0.45
CA LYS A 49 -0.85 -13.99 -0.28
C LYS A 49 -0.30 -13.31 -1.53
N TYR A 50 -1.07 -12.36 -2.06
CA TYR A 50 -0.61 -11.52 -3.16
C TYR A 50 -1.01 -10.09 -2.90
N LEU A 51 -0.45 -9.17 -3.66
CA LEU A 51 -0.86 -7.79 -3.57
C LEU A 51 -1.29 -7.28 -4.94
N ILE A 52 -2.24 -6.35 -4.94
CA ILE A 52 -2.73 -5.69 -6.12
C ILE A 52 -2.43 -4.21 -5.97
N THR A 53 -1.92 -3.59 -7.01
CA THR A 53 -1.71 -2.14 -7.00
C THR A 53 -2.54 -1.49 -8.10
N LYS A 54 -2.89 -0.22 -7.87
CA LYS A 54 -3.66 0.56 -8.83
C LYS A 54 -2.99 1.92 -9.00
N ASN A 55 -2.73 2.29 -10.23
CA ASN A 55 -2.15 3.59 -10.61
C ASN A 55 -0.73 3.85 -10.10
N ILE A 56 -0.04 2.84 -9.62
CA ILE A 56 1.35 2.98 -9.18
C ILE A 56 2.25 2.56 -10.34
N GLN A 57 3.01 3.50 -10.86
CA GLN A 57 3.89 3.25 -12.01
C GLN A 57 5.33 3.01 -11.58
N CYS A 58 5.73 3.61 -10.46
CA CYS A 58 7.08 3.50 -9.95
C CYS A 58 7.05 3.14 -8.47
N TYR A 59 7.97 2.28 -8.05
CA TYR A 59 8.08 1.86 -6.67
C TYR A 59 9.40 2.38 -6.12
N SER A 60 9.32 3.36 -5.21
CA SER A 60 10.51 3.86 -4.53
C SER A 60 11.03 2.80 -3.57
N LEU A 61 12.28 2.96 -3.15
CA LEU A 61 12.85 2.07 -2.14
C LEU A 61 12.01 2.09 -0.87
N GLU A 62 11.58 3.28 -0.45
CA GLU A 62 10.77 3.43 0.76
C GLU A 62 9.43 2.71 0.65
N LEU A 63 8.82 2.76 -0.53
CA LEU A 63 7.57 2.03 -0.76
C LEU A 63 7.79 0.52 -0.71
N LEU A 64 8.85 0.05 -1.34
CA LEU A 64 9.19 -1.38 -1.31
C LEU A 64 9.47 -1.85 0.12
N GLN A 65 10.12 -1.01 0.93
CA GLN A 65 10.38 -1.34 2.33
C GLN A 65 9.08 -1.43 3.14
N ALA A 66 8.13 -0.53 2.90
CA ALA A 66 6.84 -0.57 3.57
C ALA A 66 6.05 -1.82 3.19
N ILE A 67 6.06 -2.16 1.90
CA ILE A 67 5.41 -3.39 1.42
C ILE A 67 6.05 -4.62 2.06
N ASN A 68 7.37 -4.67 2.08
CA ASN A 68 8.09 -5.79 2.66
C ASN A 68 7.80 -5.94 4.17
N GLU A 69 7.72 -4.82 4.87
CA GLU A 69 7.39 -4.87 6.30
C GLU A 69 5.99 -5.42 6.53
N LYS A 70 5.03 -5.03 5.67
CA LYS A 70 3.67 -5.57 5.77
C LYS A 70 3.63 -7.07 5.47
N VAL A 71 4.39 -7.52 4.49
CA VAL A 71 4.52 -8.94 4.18
C VAL A 71 5.01 -9.72 5.40
N LYS A 72 5.98 -9.18 6.12
CA LYS A 72 6.47 -9.80 7.36
C LYS A 72 5.39 -9.85 8.43
N GLU A 73 4.67 -8.74 8.62
CA GLU A 73 3.59 -8.69 9.62
C GLU A 73 2.49 -9.69 9.33
N LEU A 74 2.21 -9.93 8.05
CA LEU A 74 1.20 -10.90 7.63
C LEU A 74 1.71 -12.34 7.66
N GLY A 75 3.00 -12.54 7.91
CA GLY A 75 3.57 -13.88 7.98
C GLY A 75 3.75 -14.58 6.64
N TRP A 76 3.77 -13.81 5.54
CA TRP A 76 3.87 -14.41 4.20
C TRP A 76 5.23 -15.05 3.92
N ASN A 77 6.25 -14.70 4.67
CA ASN A 77 7.61 -15.24 4.50
C ASN A 77 7.82 -16.57 5.20
N ASN A 78 6.83 -17.05 5.90
CA ASN A 78 6.93 -18.30 6.66
C ASN A 78 6.41 -19.49 5.86
#